data_0522628b86cc3fb99b30b222964c4c44
#
_entry.id   0522628b86cc3fb99b30b222964c4c44
#
_cell.length_a   1.000
_cell.length_b   1.000
_cell.length_c   1.000
_cell.angle_alpha   90.00
_cell.angle_beta   90.00
_cell.angle_gamma   90.00
#
_symmetry.space_group_name_H-M   'P 1'
#
loop_
_entity.id
_entity.type
_entity.pdbx_description
1 polymer ?
#
loop_
_entity_poly.entity_id
_entity_poly.type
_entity_poly.pdbx_seq_one_letter_code
_entity_poly.pdbx_strand_id
1 'polypeptide(L)'
;PLALMQAQLELFCAEHPDMPPETADFLSLLQEQTERLSQMTKTLLEMSNLQQVERNESIQLAPMVEEIFTDLTPLAEKSGITLELAGDGVMTGSDALIYRMIFNLTENAIKYNRPDGSVQVCITQEPEKLLILVSDTGRGIPEEYQQSIFQPFFRVDKSRSRTFGGAGLGLALVWEIAALHGGSVRVAESSDSGTTIAAELPRSGNHEAAPKNETL
;
A
#
# COMPACT_ATOMS: atom_id res chain seq x y z
N PRO A 1 12.59 11.54 -17.96
CA PRO A 1 11.98 11.12 -19.24
C PRO A 1 10.47 10.88 -19.11
N LEU A 2 9.99 10.15 -18.06
CA LEU A 2 8.58 9.83 -17.87
C LEU A 2 7.70 11.07 -17.68
N ALA A 3 8.10 12.03 -16.84
CA ALA A 3 7.37 13.28 -16.65
C ALA A 3 7.24 14.10 -17.94
N LEU A 4 8.27 14.05 -18.81
CA LEU A 4 8.20 14.71 -20.12
C LEU A 4 7.21 14.01 -21.05
N MET A 5 7.17 12.67 -21.05
CA MET A 5 6.18 11.92 -21.82
C MET A 5 4.75 12.20 -21.35
N GLN A 6 4.51 12.27 -20.04
CA GLN A 6 3.21 12.64 -19.47
C GLN A 6 2.79 14.04 -19.94
N ALA A 7 3.66 15.05 -19.76
CA ALA A 7 3.37 16.41 -20.20
C ALA A 7 3.09 16.52 -21.69
N GLN A 8 3.82 15.76 -22.53
CA GLN A 8 3.58 15.75 -23.99
C GLN A 8 2.24 15.10 -24.37
N LEU A 9 1.85 14.01 -23.67
CA LEU A 9 0.57 13.37 -23.88
C LEU A 9 -0.59 14.28 -23.46
N GLU A 10 -0.48 14.93 -22.30
CA GLU A 10 -1.46 15.91 -21.80
C GLU A 10 -1.63 17.08 -22.77
N LEU A 11 -0.50 17.66 -23.23
CA LEU A 11 -0.50 18.78 -24.18
C LEU A 11 -1.15 18.37 -25.50
N PHE A 12 -0.79 17.20 -26.04
CA PHE A 12 -1.37 16.70 -27.28
C PHE A 12 -2.89 16.51 -27.18
N CYS A 13 -3.38 15.93 -26.06
CA CYS A 13 -4.81 15.77 -25.83
C CYS A 13 -5.54 17.12 -25.71
N ALA A 14 -4.91 18.10 -25.07
CA ALA A 14 -5.48 19.45 -24.91
C ALA A 14 -5.55 20.21 -26.26
N GLU A 15 -4.56 20.03 -27.14
CA GLU A 15 -4.49 20.67 -28.47
C GLU A 15 -5.41 20.02 -29.51
N HIS A 16 -5.85 18.76 -29.27
CA HIS A 16 -6.66 18.00 -30.22
C HIS A 16 -7.95 17.47 -29.59
N PRO A 17 -8.87 18.34 -29.10
CA PRO A 17 -10.09 17.90 -28.42
C PRO A 17 -11.04 17.09 -29.30
N ASP A 18 -11.01 17.32 -30.63
CA ASP A 18 -11.91 16.70 -31.62
C ASP A 18 -11.28 15.45 -32.29
N MET A 19 -10.28 14.81 -31.65
CA MET A 19 -9.65 13.61 -32.20
C MET A 19 -10.64 12.42 -32.31
N PRO A 20 -10.40 11.47 -33.24
CA PRO A 20 -11.21 10.25 -33.34
C PRO A 20 -11.23 9.47 -32.00
N PRO A 21 -12.37 8.84 -31.62
CA PRO A 21 -12.48 8.09 -30.37
C PRO A 21 -11.40 7.02 -30.18
N GLU A 22 -11.05 6.28 -31.24
CA GLU A 22 -9.99 5.27 -31.22
C GLU A 22 -8.61 5.87 -30.84
N THR A 23 -8.33 7.10 -31.30
CA THR A 23 -7.09 7.81 -30.97
C THR A 23 -7.12 8.29 -29.51
N ALA A 24 -8.26 8.80 -29.03
CA ALA A 24 -8.45 9.22 -27.66
C ALA A 24 -8.27 8.02 -26.69
N ASP A 25 -8.87 6.87 -27.01
CA ASP A 25 -8.73 5.64 -26.23
C ASP A 25 -7.27 5.16 -26.17
N PHE A 26 -6.56 5.20 -27.30
CA PHE A 26 -5.15 4.83 -27.37
C PHE A 26 -4.26 5.77 -26.54
N LEU A 27 -4.48 7.07 -26.61
CA LEU A 27 -3.73 8.06 -25.83
C LEU A 27 -4.03 7.92 -24.33
N SER A 28 -5.27 7.67 -23.95
CA SER A 28 -5.66 7.39 -22.59
C SER A 28 -4.93 6.15 -22.05
N LEU A 29 -4.81 5.09 -22.85
CA LEU A 29 -4.04 3.91 -22.49
C LEU A 29 -2.56 4.22 -22.31
N LEU A 30 -1.96 5.05 -23.18
CA LEU A 30 -0.57 5.47 -23.05
C LEU A 30 -0.34 6.32 -21.79
N GLN A 31 -1.26 7.22 -21.47
CA GLN A 31 -1.20 8.01 -20.23
C GLN A 31 -1.22 7.08 -19.00
N GLU A 32 -2.16 6.14 -18.95
CA GLU A 32 -2.24 5.16 -17.86
C GLU A 32 -0.94 4.34 -17.71
N GLN A 33 -0.35 3.87 -18.81
CA GLN A 33 0.91 3.10 -18.74
C GLN A 33 2.09 3.97 -18.32
N THR A 34 2.14 5.23 -18.75
CA THR A 34 3.22 6.16 -18.36
C THR A 34 3.13 6.53 -16.89
N GLU A 35 1.93 6.79 -16.38
CA GLU A 35 1.66 7.01 -14.94
C GLU A 35 2.09 5.80 -14.11
N ARG A 36 1.70 4.60 -14.56
CA ARG A 36 2.09 3.34 -13.91
C ARG A 36 3.60 3.16 -13.84
N LEU A 37 4.33 3.43 -14.93
CA LEU A 37 5.79 3.36 -14.96
C LEU A 37 6.41 4.40 -14.02
N SER A 38 5.87 5.61 -13.97
CA SER A 38 6.30 6.67 -13.07
C SER A 38 6.17 6.23 -11.60
N GLN A 39 5.02 5.66 -11.23
CA GLN A 39 4.79 5.15 -9.90
C GLN A 39 5.71 3.96 -9.56
N MET A 40 5.97 3.05 -10.50
CA MET A 40 6.92 1.95 -10.33
C MET A 40 8.33 2.45 -10.03
N THR A 41 8.83 3.40 -10.82
CA THR A 41 10.18 3.95 -10.63
C THR A 41 10.30 4.69 -9.31
N LYS A 42 9.27 5.44 -8.91
CA LYS A 42 9.22 6.12 -7.62
C LYS A 42 9.30 5.12 -6.46
N THR A 43 8.46 4.08 -6.48
CA THR A 43 8.46 3.06 -5.41
C THR A 43 9.78 2.29 -5.35
N LEU A 44 10.40 1.96 -6.50
CA LEU A 44 11.71 1.31 -6.53
C LEU A 44 12.82 2.20 -5.94
N LEU A 45 12.80 3.51 -6.22
CA LEU A 45 13.73 4.46 -5.62
C LEU A 45 13.51 4.59 -4.10
N GLU A 46 12.26 4.63 -3.66
CA GLU A 46 11.90 4.60 -2.24
C GLU A 46 12.48 3.34 -1.58
N MET A 47 12.24 2.15 -2.14
CA MET A 47 12.77 0.88 -1.62
C MET A 47 14.31 0.86 -1.56
N SER A 48 15.00 1.46 -2.53
CA SER A 48 16.46 1.55 -2.54
C SER A 48 17.03 2.43 -1.40
N ASN A 49 16.28 3.41 -0.94
CA ASN A 49 16.72 4.37 0.07
C ASN A 49 16.23 4.06 1.49
N LEU A 50 15.38 3.05 1.68
CA LEU A 50 14.76 2.73 2.97
C LEU A 50 15.77 2.50 4.10
N GLN A 51 16.91 1.90 3.81
CA GLN A 51 17.93 1.58 4.82
C GLN A 51 18.61 2.82 5.43
N GLN A 52 18.59 3.95 4.71
CA GLN A 52 19.24 5.20 5.14
C GLN A 52 18.33 6.07 6.01
N VAL A 53 17.05 5.71 6.15
CA VAL A 53 16.09 6.48 6.92
C VAL A 53 16.27 6.21 8.41
N GLU A 54 16.40 7.28 9.22
CA GLU A 54 16.45 7.18 10.67
C GLU A 54 15.13 6.65 11.23
N ARG A 55 15.22 5.84 12.30
CA ARG A 55 14.07 5.16 12.93
C ARG A 55 14.06 5.38 14.45
N ASN A 56 14.19 6.62 14.86
CA ASN A 56 14.33 7.03 16.26
C ASN A 56 13.22 7.99 16.73
N GLU A 57 12.17 8.18 15.93
CA GLU A 57 11.04 9.05 16.23
C GLU A 57 10.02 8.32 17.12
N SER A 58 9.39 9.05 18.03
CA SER A 58 8.25 8.54 18.82
C SER A 58 6.96 8.78 18.04
N ILE A 59 6.30 7.72 17.64
CA ILE A 59 5.16 7.72 16.73
C ILE A 59 3.89 7.42 17.51
N GLN A 60 2.91 8.32 17.42
CA GLN A 60 1.54 8.12 17.91
C GLN A 60 0.70 7.55 16.79
N LEU A 61 0.21 6.31 16.92
CA LEU A 61 -0.39 5.60 15.79
C LEU A 61 -1.83 6.00 15.51
N ALA A 62 -2.65 6.26 16.53
CA ALA A 62 -4.05 6.64 16.28
C ALA A 62 -4.17 7.96 15.50
N PRO A 63 -3.47 9.06 15.84
CA PRO A 63 -3.46 10.29 15.03
C PRO A 63 -2.95 10.05 13.60
N MET A 64 -1.92 9.22 13.43
CA MET A 64 -1.40 8.88 12.10
C MET A 64 -2.44 8.15 11.24
N VAL A 65 -3.19 7.21 11.81
CA VAL A 65 -4.25 6.50 11.09
C VAL A 65 -5.40 7.45 10.72
N GLU A 66 -5.76 8.39 11.60
CA GLU A 66 -6.77 9.42 11.29
C GLU A 66 -6.33 10.32 10.13
N GLU A 67 -5.06 10.69 10.05
CA GLU A 67 -4.47 11.41 8.92
C GLU A 67 -4.56 10.57 7.63
N ILE A 68 -4.16 9.30 7.68
CA ILE A 68 -4.27 8.36 6.55
C ILE A 68 -5.73 8.22 6.08
N PHE A 69 -6.69 8.16 7.00
CA PHE A 69 -8.11 8.10 6.65
C PHE A 69 -8.57 9.37 5.94
N THR A 70 -8.10 10.53 6.39
CA THR A 70 -8.37 11.81 5.73
C THR A 70 -7.87 11.81 4.29
N ASP A 71 -6.64 11.35 4.05
CA ASP A 71 -6.03 11.27 2.72
C ASP A 71 -6.74 10.25 1.81
N LEU A 72 -7.25 9.15 2.38
CA LEU A 72 -7.93 8.08 1.64
C LEU A 72 -9.45 8.27 1.52
N THR A 73 -10.04 9.26 2.19
CA THR A 73 -11.48 9.55 2.14
C THR A 73 -12.01 9.67 0.71
N PRO A 74 -11.37 10.39 -0.24
CA PRO A 74 -11.89 10.49 -1.61
C PRO A 74 -11.94 9.13 -2.33
N LEU A 75 -11.01 8.22 -2.02
CA LEU A 75 -10.98 6.87 -2.57
C LEU A 75 -12.07 6.00 -1.96
N ALA A 76 -12.25 6.09 -0.64
CA ALA A 76 -13.26 5.34 0.11
C ALA A 76 -14.68 5.75 -0.29
N GLU A 77 -14.98 7.05 -0.35
CA GLU A 77 -16.27 7.59 -0.76
C GLU A 77 -16.68 7.15 -2.16
N LYS A 78 -15.74 7.13 -3.11
CA LYS A 78 -16.00 6.67 -4.49
C LYS A 78 -16.56 5.24 -4.54
N SER A 79 -16.26 4.41 -3.55
CA SER A 79 -16.66 3.00 -3.48
C SER A 79 -17.65 2.71 -2.34
N GLY A 80 -18.09 3.72 -1.60
CA GLY A 80 -19.00 3.59 -0.45
C GLY A 80 -18.35 2.87 0.74
N ILE A 81 -17.01 2.93 0.88
CA ILE A 81 -16.29 2.21 1.93
C ILE A 81 -16.27 3.01 3.23
N THR A 82 -16.66 2.37 4.33
CA THR A 82 -16.55 2.93 5.68
C THR A 82 -15.16 2.65 6.25
N LEU A 83 -14.53 3.66 6.85
CA LEU A 83 -13.23 3.55 7.52
C LEU A 83 -13.42 3.61 9.04
N GLU A 84 -12.85 2.66 9.78
CA GLU A 84 -12.98 2.55 11.23
C GLU A 84 -11.61 2.36 11.89
N LEU A 85 -11.34 3.11 12.97
CA LEU A 85 -10.16 2.96 13.81
C LEU A 85 -10.56 2.40 15.17
N ALA A 86 -9.83 1.42 15.66
CA ALA A 86 -9.98 0.87 17.01
C ALA A 86 -8.61 0.73 17.70
N GLY A 87 -8.53 1.15 18.94
CA GLY A 87 -7.31 1.09 19.73
C GLY A 87 -6.32 2.20 19.42
N ASP A 88 -5.16 2.14 20.07
CA ASP A 88 -4.05 3.10 19.96
C ASP A 88 -2.74 2.45 20.38
N GLY A 89 -1.63 3.11 20.09
CA GLY A 89 -0.31 2.66 20.49
C GLY A 89 0.78 3.65 20.13
N VAL A 90 1.91 3.47 20.82
CA VAL A 90 3.12 4.28 20.62
C VAL A 90 4.29 3.35 20.33
N MET A 91 5.07 3.68 19.32
CA MET A 91 6.29 2.96 18.97
C MET A 91 7.43 3.90 18.64
N THR A 92 8.65 3.38 18.64
CA THR A 92 9.82 4.09 18.12
C THR A 92 10.12 3.58 16.70
N GLY A 93 10.25 4.48 15.74
CA GLY A 93 10.48 4.11 14.36
C GLY A 93 10.74 5.32 13.46
N SER A 94 10.53 5.17 12.18
CA SER A 94 10.44 6.27 11.22
C SER A 94 9.00 6.59 10.93
N ASP A 95 8.57 7.80 11.27
CA ASP A 95 7.20 8.29 11.05
C ASP A 95 6.77 8.11 9.58
N ALA A 96 7.59 8.59 8.65
CA ALA A 96 7.32 8.49 7.23
C ALA A 96 7.18 7.04 6.71
N LEU A 97 7.99 6.10 7.21
CA LEU A 97 7.92 4.71 6.78
C LEU A 97 6.70 4.00 7.37
N ILE A 98 6.40 4.22 8.65
CA ILE A 98 5.21 3.63 9.30
C ILE A 98 3.93 4.18 8.66
N TYR A 99 3.86 5.50 8.43
CA TYR A 99 2.77 6.11 7.65
C TYR A 99 2.60 5.39 6.31
N ARG A 100 3.68 5.23 5.55
CA ARG A 100 3.67 4.59 4.23
C ARG A 100 3.20 3.13 4.28
N MET A 101 3.60 2.40 5.31
CA MET A 101 3.18 1.02 5.54
C MET A 101 1.67 0.93 5.78
N ILE A 102 1.15 1.69 6.72
CA ILE A 102 -0.28 1.67 7.06
C ILE A 102 -1.12 2.21 5.90
N PHE A 103 -0.66 3.26 5.22
CA PHE A 103 -1.31 3.81 4.03
C PHE A 103 -1.47 2.74 2.94
N ASN A 104 -0.39 2.01 2.59
CA ASN A 104 -0.46 0.96 1.56
C ASN A 104 -1.39 -0.19 1.95
N LEU A 105 -1.42 -0.59 3.22
CA LEU A 105 -2.36 -1.61 3.72
C LEU A 105 -3.81 -1.13 3.59
N THR A 106 -4.10 0.07 4.05
CA THR A 106 -5.45 0.66 4.03
C THR A 106 -5.91 0.94 2.60
N GLU A 107 -5.05 1.49 1.75
CA GLU A 107 -5.34 1.72 0.34
C GLU A 107 -5.68 0.42 -0.40
N ASN A 108 -4.94 -0.66 -0.15
CA ASN A 108 -5.24 -1.97 -0.71
C ASN A 108 -6.58 -2.52 -0.19
N ALA A 109 -6.85 -2.39 1.11
CA ALA A 109 -8.11 -2.80 1.71
C ALA A 109 -9.33 -2.07 1.11
N ILE A 110 -9.18 -0.80 0.72
CA ILE A 110 -10.22 -0.05 0.01
C ILE A 110 -10.33 -0.51 -1.45
N LYS A 111 -9.21 -0.60 -2.19
CA LYS A 111 -9.18 -0.94 -3.63
C LYS A 111 -9.73 -2.32 -3.95
N TYR A 112 -9.52 -3.29 -3.06
CA TYR A 112 -9.94 -4.67 -3.26
C TYR A 112 -11.20 -5.04 -2.49
N ASN A 113 -11.86 -4.06 -1.89
CA ASN A 113 -13.13 -4.23 -1.19
C ASN A 113 -14.31 -4.46 -2.14
N ARG A 114 -15.46 -4.74 -1.55
CA ARG A 114 -16.76 -4.73 -2.22
C ARG A 114 -17.38 -3.33 -2.09
N PRO A 115 -18.25 -2.93 -3.02
CA PRO A 115 -19.06 -1.71 -2.82
C PRO A 115 -19.79 -1.77 -1.47
N ASP A 116 -19.87 -0.62 -0.81
CA ASP A 116 -20.53 -0.46 0.50
C ASP A 116 -19.96 -1.34 1.62
N GLY A 117 -18.68 -1.73 1.48
CA GLY A 117 -17.96 -2.47 2.50
C GLY A 117 -17.33 -1.61 3.58
N SER A 118 -16.48 -2.22 4.39
CA SER A 118 -15.73 -1.51 5.44
C SER A 118 -14.26 -1.90 5.45
N VAL A 119 -13.44 -0.99 5.98
CA VAL A 119 -12.04 -1.21 6.33
C VAL A 119 -11.85 -0.79 7.78
N GLN A 120 -11.32 -1.69 8.59
CA GLN A 120 -11.01 -1.42 9.99
C GLN A 120 -9.50 -1.52 10.22
N VAL A 121 -8.93 -0.49 10.85
CA VAL A 121 -7.57 -0.53 11.39
C VAL A 121 -7.66 -0.70 12.90
N CYS A 122 -7.15 -1.82 13.41
CA CYS A 122 -7.15 -2.12 14.84
C CYS A 122 -5.71 -2.13 15.34
N ILE A 123 -5.42 -1.32 16.39
CA ILE A 123 -4.10 -1.20 17.00
C ILE A 123 -4.17 -1.79 18.40
N THR A 124 -3.31 -2.76 18.68
CA THR A 124 -3.17 -3.36 20.01
C THR A 124 -1.74 -3.21 20.48
N GLN A 125 -1.57 -2.52 21.60
CA GLN A 125 -0.26 -2.35 22.22
C GLN A 125 -0.05 -3.39 23.32
N GLU A 126 0.98 -4.22 23.15
CA GLU A 126 1.50 -5.15 24.15
C GLU A 126 2.79 -4.59 24.79
N PRO A 127 3.31 -5.16 25.88
CA PRO A 127 4.52 -4.65 26.54
C PRO A 127 5.73 -4.49 25.61
N GLU A 128 6.02 -5.48 24.78
CA GLU A 128 7.20 -5.55 23.92
C GLU A 128 6.91 -5.28 22.45
N LYS A 129 5.66 -5.42 22.01
CA LYS A 129 5.28 -5.34 20.61
C LYS A 129 3.97 -4.58 20.40
N LEU A 130 3.77 -4.22 19.17
CA LEU A 130 2.59 -3.56 18.67
C LEU A 130 2.03 -4.37 17.52
N LEU A 131 0.74 -4.63 17.56
CA LEU A 131 0.01 -5.34 16.53
C LEU A 131 -0.92 -4.36 15.83
N ILE A 132 -0.76 -4.23 14.51
CA ILE A 132 -1.64 -3.44 13.64
C ILE A 132 -2.36 -4.43 12.72
N LEU A 133 -3.68 -4.50 12.84
CA LEU A 133 -4.54 -5.31 11.98
C LEU A 133 -5.28 -4.38 11.02
N VAL A 134 -5.17 -4.64 9.73
CA VAL A 134 -5.99 -3.98 8.71
C VAL A 134 -6.91 -5.02 8.10
N SER A 135 -8.20 -4.87 8.38
CA SER A 135 -9.26 -5.81 7.98
C SER A 135 -10.18 -5.16 6.97
N ASP A 136 -10.49 -5.86 5.90
CA ASP A 136 -11.47 -5.46 4.89
C ASP A 136 -12.59 -6.49 4.75
N THR A 137 -13.71 -6.06 4.21
CA THR A 137 -14.87 -6.93 3.87
C THR A 137 -14.87 -7.31 2.39
N GLY A 138 -13.71 -7.33 1.74
CA GLY A 138 -13.54 -7.55 0.32
C GLY A 138 -13.72 -9.01 -0.11
N ARG A 139 -13.08 -9.35 -1.22
CA ARG A 139 -13.21 -10.67 -1.88
C ARG A 139 -12.25 -11.74 -1.35
N GLY A 140 -11.38 -11.38 -0.41
CA GLY A 140 -10.35 -12.28 0.08
C GLY A 140 -9.17 -12.52 -0.88
N ILE A 141 -8.21 -13.29 -0.39
CA ILE A 141 -7.01 -13.71 -1.11
C ILE A 141 -6.94 -15.24 -1.06
N PRO A 142 -6.95 -15.92 -2.21
CA PRO A 142 -6.79 -17.37 -2.26
C PRO A 142 -5.55 -17.84 -1.51
N GLU A 143 -5.65 -18.95 -0.79
CA GLU A 143 -4.59 -19.47 0.10
C GLU A 143 -3.24 -19.61 -0.63
N GLU A 144 -3.28 -20.07 -1.87
CA GLU A 144 -2.08 -20.26 -2.73
C GLU A 144 -1.30 -18.98 -3.01
N TYR A 145 -1.94 -17.79 -2.86
CA TYR A 145 -1.31 -16.50 -3.12
C TYR A 145 -0.92 -15.72 -1.87
N GLN A 146 -1.39 -16.11 -0.68
CA GLN A 146 -1.23 -15.35 0.56
C GLN A 146 0.24 -15.08 0.94
N GLN A 147 1.15 -15.98 0.59
CA GLN A 147 2.58 -15.75 0.78
C GLN A 147 3.20 -14.91 -0.35
N SER A 148 2.68 -15.06 -1.57
CA SER A 148 3.24 -14.41 -2.75
C SER A 148 2.83 -12.95 -2.90
N ILE A 149 1.76 -12.49 -2.24
CA ILE A 149 1.28 -11.11 -2.34
C ILE A 149 2.30 -10.06 -1.86
N PHE A 150 3.25 -10.45 -1.03
CA PHE A 150 4.33 -9.58 -0.54
C PHE A 150 5.55 -9.54 -1.47
N GLN A 151 5.57 -10.35 -2.54
CA GLN A 151 6.65 -10.32 -3.52
C GLN A 151 6.50 -9.11 -4.45
N PRO A 152 7.61 -8.46 -4.84
CA PRO A 152 7.58 -7.37 -5.81
C PRO A 152 6.91 -7.80 -7.12
N PHE A 153 6.06 -6.92 -7.66
CA PHE A 153 5.34 -7.11 -8.93
C PHE A 153 4.30 -8.25 -8.94
N PHE A 154 4.08 -8.93 -7.82
CA PHE A 154 3.08 -9.98 -7.73
C PHE A 154 1.66 -9.41 -7.77
N ARG A 155 0.75 -10.12 -8.44
CA ARG A 155 -0.67 -9.79 -8.55
C ARG A 155 -1.48 -11.06 -8.74
N VAL A 156 -2.56 -11.22 -7.98
CA VAL A 156 -3.49 -12.36 -8.09
C VAL A 156 -4.19 -12.39 -9.46
N ASP A 157 -4.57 -11.23 -10.00
CA ASP A 157 -5.29 -11.12 -11.26
C ASP A 157 -4.66 -10.08 -12.20
N LYS A 158 -4.01 -10.56 -13.26
CA LYS A 158 -3.37 -9.71 -14.28
C LYS A 158 -4.38 -9.04 -15.22
N SER A 159 -5.58 -9.57 -15.36
CA SER A 159 -6.57 -9.11 -16.33
C SER A 159 -7.36 -7.89 -15.82
N ARG A 160 -7.62 -7.81 -14.53
CA ARG A 160 -8.32 -6.68 -13.88
C ARG A 160 -7.40 -5.54 -13.47
N SER A 161 -6.12 -5.61 -13.83
CA SER A 161 -5.12 -4.59 -13.53
C SER A 161 -5.41 -3.23 -14.15
N ARG A 162 -6.29 -3.16 -15.12
CA ARG A 162 -6.70 -1.92 -15.80
C ARG A 162 -7.65 -1.06 -14.95
N THR A 163 -8.45 -1.66 -14.08
CA THR A 163 -9.49 -0.94 -13.33
C THR A 163 -8.96 -0.29 -12.05
N PHE A 164 -7.96 -0.89 -11.38
CA PHE A 164 -7.51 -0.42 -10.06
C PHE A 164 -6.08 0.12 -10.02
N GLY A 165 -5.36 0.13 -11.16
CA GLY A 165 -3.99 0.63 -11.25
C GLY A 165 -3.05 -0.04 -10.23
N GLY A 166 -1.78 0.14 -10.35
CA GLY A 166 -0.83 -0.30 -9.33
C GLY A 166 0.18 -1.32 -9.84
N ALA A 167 1.42 -1.14 -9.37
CA ALA A 167 2.60 -1.83 -9.83
C ALA A 167 2.80 -3.21 -9.21
N GLY A 168 2.02 -3.58 -8.18
CA GLY A 168 2.29 -4.77 -7.36
C GLY A 168 3.50 -4.58 -6.44
N LEU A 169 3.79 -3.33 -6.06
CA LEU A 169 4.92 -2.99 -5.19
C LEU A 169 4.49 -2.56 -3.78
N GLY A 170 3.21 -2.22 -3.57
CA GLY A 170 2.73 -1.68 -2.30
C GLY A 170 2.93 -2.65 -1.13
N LEU A 171 2.52 -3.91 -1.28
CA LEU A 171 2.68 -4.92 -0.22
C LEU A 171 4.14 -5.38 -0.06
N ALA A 172 4.95 -5.37 -1.13
CA ALA A 172 6.38 -5.60 -1.03
C ALA A 172 7.06 -4.50 -0.19
N LEU A 173 6.67 -3.25 -0.40
CA LEU A 173 7.14 -2.12 0.42
C LEU A 173 6.69 -2.26 1.88
N VAL A 174 5.46 -2.69 2.14
CA VAL A 174 4.96 -3.00 3.50
C VAL A 174 5.84 -4.02 4.19
N TRP A 175 6.19 -5.11 3.47
CA TRP A 175 7.04 -6.17 4.00
C TRP A 175 8.45 -5.65 4.35
N GLU A 176 9.07 -4.89 3.45
CA GLU A 176 10.40 -4.28 3.68
C GLU A 176 10.39 -3.31 4.87
N ILE A 177 9.37 -2.44 4.97
CA ILE A 177 9.26 -1.51 6.10
C ILE A 177 9.10 -2.24 7.42
N ALA A 178 8.26 -3.29 7.48
CA ALA A 178 8.09 -4.09 8.69
C ALA A 178 9.42 -4.76 9.10
N ALA A 179 10.13 -5.37 8.14
CA ALA A 179 11.44 -6.01 8.36
C ALA A 179 12.50 -5.02 8.84
N LEU A 180 12.55 -3.80 8.28
CA LEU A 180 13.47 -2.74 8.70
C LEU A 180 13.22 -2.22 10.12
N HIS A 181 12.00 -2.37 10.63
CA HIS A 181 11.64 -2.07 12.02
C HIS A 181 11.76 -3.30 12.94
N GLY A 182 12.35 -4.42 12.46
CA GLY A 182 12.51 -5.65 13.23
C GLY A 182 11.20 -6.42 13.44
N GLY A 183 10.19 -6.13 12.65
CA GLY A 183 8.87 -6.75 12.71
C GLY A 183 8.59 -7.70 11.55
N SER A 184 7.32 -8.03 11.39
CA SER A 184 6.83 -8.90 10.32
C SER A 184 5.43 -8.50 9.86
N VAL A 185 5.08 -8.95 8.66
CA VAL A 185 3.73 -8.80 8.11
C VAL A 185 3.25 -10.14 7.53
N ARG A 186 1.96 -10.43 7.71
CA ARG A 186 1.36 -11.66 7.19
C ARG A 186 -0.14 -11.48 6.95
N VAL A 187 -0.71 -12.36 6.15
CA VAL A 187 -2.16 -12.55 6.12
C VAL A 187 -2.55 -13.31 7.39
N ALA A 188 -3.36 -12.69 8.24
CA ALA A 188 -3.85 -13.29 9.47
C ALA A 188 -5.06 -14.19 9.18
N GLU A 189 -6.01 -13.65 8.41
CA GLU A 189 -7.22 -14.34 7.97
C GLU A 189 -7.58 -13.86 6.57
N SER A 190 -8.09 -14.76 5.74
CA SER A 190 -8.66 -14.41 4.46
C SER A 190 -9.68 -15.44 4.00
N SER A 191 -10.81 -14.95 3.53
CA SER A 191 -11.94 -15.77 3.05
C SER A 191 -12.73 -14.96 2.01
N ASP A 192 -13.77 -15.55 1.46
CA ASP A 192 -14.71 -14.83 0.59
C ASP A 192 -15.42 -13.64 1.29
N SER A 193 -15.26 -13.48 2.59
CA SER A 193 -15.88 -12.41 3.39
C SER A 193 -14.93 -11.25 3.66
N GLY A 194 -13.65 -11.34 3.26
CA GLY A 194 -12.65 -10.30 3.44
C GLY A 194 -11.28 -10.83 3.79
N THR A 195 -10.36 -9.88 4.04
CA THR A 195 -8.97 -10.17 4.41
C THR A 195 -8.59 -9.37 5.66
N THR A 196 -7.80 -9.98 6.52
CA THR A 196 -7.08 -9.30 7.61
C THR A 196 -5.58 -9.47 7.41
N ILE A 197 -4.86 -8.36 7.23
CA ILE A 197 -3.41 -8.33 7.22
C ILE A 197 -2.93 -7.85 8.59
N ALA A 198 -2.02 -8.61 9.19
CA ALA A 198 -1.39 -8.30 10.47
C ALA A 198 0.05 -7.82 10.25
N ALA A 199 0.38 -6.65 10.77
CA ALA A 199 1.75 -6.16 10.94
C ALA A 199 2.08 -6.19 12.43
N GLU A 200 3.14 -6.91 12.79
CA GLU A 200 3.66 -7.03 14.14
C GLU A 200 5.01 -6.33 14.21
N LEU A 201 5.14 -5.31 15.05
CA LEU A 201 6.31 -4.46 15.18
C LEU A 201 6.79 -4.42 16.63
N PRO A 202 8.10 -4.40 16.93
CA PRO A 202 8.62 -4.12 18.26
C PRO A 202 8.31 -2.68 18.64
N ARG A 203 7.99 -2.44 19.92
CA ARG A 203 7.71 -1.09 20.44
C ARG A 203 8.96 -0.21 20.56
N SER A 204 10.06 -0.80 20.95
CA SER A 204 11.37 -0.14 21.01
C SER A 204 12.18 -0.60 19.80
N GLY A 205 12.73 0.33 19.03
CA GLY A 205 13.56 0.00 17.87
C GLY A 205 14.78 -0.83 18.27
N ASN A 206 14.71 -2.14 18.12
CA ASN A 206 15.88 -2.99 18.17
C ASN A 206 16.61 -2.85 16.83
N HIS A 207 17.72 -2.12 16.83
CA HIS A 207 18.58 -1.89 15.67
C HIS A 207 19.50 -3.11 15.36
N GLU A 208 19.10 -4.32 15.66
CA GLU A 208 19.82 -5.48 15.15
C GLU A 208 19.35 -5.79 13.73
N ALA A 209 20.26 -5.61 12.78
CA ALA A 209 20.03 -5.91 11.38
C ALA A 209 19.53 -7.36 11.21
N ALA A 210 18.44 -7.51 10.47
CA ALA A 210 17.92 -8.82 10.08
C ALA A 210 19.06 -9.69 9.49
N PRO A 211 19.12 -10.98 9.79
CA PRO A 211 20.12 -11.87 9.23
C PRO A 211 19.99 -11.88 7.71
N LYS A 212 21.11 -11.62 7.03
CA LYS A 212 21.22 -11.80 5.58
C LYS A 212 20.84 -13.23 5.26
N ASN A 213 19.71 -13.44 4.58
CA ASN A 213 19.43 -14.72 3.97
C ASN A 213 20.55 -15.00 2.96
N GLU A 214 21.46 -15.89 3.34
CA GLU A 214 22.40 -16.51 2.40
C GLU A 214 21.57 -17.32 1.40
N THR A 215 21.70 -16.91 0.16
CA THR A 215 21.16 -17.54 -1.04
C THR A 215 21.70 -18.96 -1.17
N LEU A 216 20.84 -19.92 -1.41
CA LEU A 216 21.13 -21.12 -2.17
C LEU A 216 20.31 -21.14 -3.45
#